data_59ba73281c029446d4c94b3505c39443
#
_entry.id   59ba73281c029446d4c94b3505c39443
#
_cell.length_a   1.000
_cell.length_b   1.000
_cell.length_c   1.000
_cell.angle_alpha   90.00
_cell.angle_beta   90.00
_cell.angle_gamma   90.00
#
_symmetry.space_group_name_H-M   'P 1'
#
loop_
_entity.id
_entity.type
_entity.pdbx_description
1 polymer ?
#
loop_
_entity_poly.entity_id
_entity_poly.type
_entity_poly.pdbx_seq_one_letter_code
_entity_poly.pdbx_strand_id
1 'polypeptide(L)'
;SSAASDVYKRQGHDDEPMCNWTVWCTQNVLLTTFLMPWSVEMSSRLSSPVRTFCGNAPLFLPENTSDTVVTLQAILHKAAESCDYFLKDYGNDGCCEEGAQYYRHAGLCLYGAMTVLNTVTDGHFDTLFRWDKVKNIASYILNVHVNDKYYFNFADCSPIAGRAGVREYLFGKATGQEDLCLFAAKDFQAGQGQLVTDEVNGGNLFYRMQTVFHYEELMKQDTSGTLSHRDVFYPSVGLFLVHSDTLDLAVKAGDNADSHNHNDTGSITLYKNGLPVLADIGVETYTRKTFSPRRYEIWTMQSSWHNLPAFDGVQQAPGAEYAASGIRTGACSISAELAGAWPPVEGLESYRRTVSVSEQGVTVQDVTDWPGQVELTLMTQVRPVPAKDGLHLEKLGRIGFDPDTVEAAVQPVPVTDPRLRTAWSEEIYRITLHFRHAVELRLE
;
A
#
# COMPACT_ATOMS: atom_id res chain seq x y z
N SER A 1 -4.08 19.72 -23.64
CA SER A 1 -5.22 18.79 -23.38
C SER A 1 -4.98 17.91 -22.16
N SER A 2 -3.77 17.41 -21.88
CA SER A 2 -3.49 16.60 -20.69
C SER A 2 -3.66 17.34 -19.36
N ALA A 3 -3.24 18.61 -19.28
CA ALA A 3 -3.36 19.39 -18.05
C ALA A 3 -4.83 19.73 -17.70
N ALA A 4 -5.71 19.90 -18.67
CA ALA A 4 -7.14 20.11 -18.43
C ALA A 4 -7.82 18.82 -17.97
N SER A 5 -7.48 17.66 -18.55
CA SER A 5 -7.94 16.34 -18.11
C SER A 5 -7.53 16.07 -16.67
N ASP A 6 -6.28 16.34 -16.29
CA ASP A 6 -5.79 16.21 -14.93
C ASP A 6 -6.55 17.09 -13.92
N VAL A 7 -6.95 18.30 -14.30
CA VAL A 7 -7.75 19.18 -13.44
C VAL A 7 -9.14 18.61 -13.22
N TYR A 8 -9.78 18.07 -14.28
CA TYR A 8 -11.11 17.44 -14.17
C TYR A 8 -11.07 16.18 -13.29
N LYS A 9 -10.09 15.31 -13.49
CA LYS A 9 -9.89 14.12 -12.64
C LYS A 9 -9.74 14.47 -11.15
N ARG A 10 -9.07 15.58 -10.84
CA ARG A 10 -8.88 16.06 -9.46
C ARG A 10 -10.13 16.71 -8.87
N GLN A 11 -11.13 17.03 -9.66
CA GLN A 11 -12.35 17.71 -9.24
C GLN A 11 -13.57 16.77 -9.11
N GLY A 12 -13.45 15.49 -9.48
CA GLY A 12 -14.53 14.50 -9.38
C GLY A 12 -15.69 14.77 -10.32
N HIS A 13 -15.43 15.30 -11.51
CA HIS A 13 -16.48 15.63 -12.48
C HIS A 13 -16.78 14.56 -13.52
N ASP A 14 -15.97 13.49 -13.57
CA ASP A 14 -16.13 12.37 -14.50
C ASP A 14 -16.30 11.05 -13.74
N ASP A 15 -16.67 9.99 -14.46
CA ASP A 15 -16.80 8.63 -13.91
C ASP A 15 -15.43 7.96 -13.62
N GLU A 16 -14.31 8.65 -13.86
CA GLU A 16 -12.98 8.14 -13.56
C GLU A 16 -12.68 8.22 -12.06
N PRO A 17 -12.09 7.18 -11.48
CA PRO A 17 -11.72 7.13 -10.06
C PRO A 17 -10.80 8.28 -9.64
N MET A 18 -11.00 8.76 -8.43
CA MET A 18 -10.19 9.81 -7.83
C MET A 18 -8.82 9.25 -7.43
N CYS A 19 -7.74 9.93 -7.81
CA CYS A 19 -6.39 9.55 -7.42
C CYS A 19 -5.97 10.18 -6.07
N ASN A 20 -4.87 9.72 -5.50
CA ASN A 20 -4.31 10.24 -4.24
C ASN A 20 -4.05 11.76 -4.25
N TRP A 21 -3.75 12.35 -5.41
CA TRP A 21 -3.58 13.79 -5.58
C TRP A 21 -4.81 14.60 -5.17
N THR A 22 -6.00 14.04 -5.26
CA THR A 22 -7.25 14.72 -4.89
C THR A 22 -7.22 15.13 -3.41
N VAL A 23 -7.02 14.19 -2.50
CA VAL A 23 -6.99 14.49 -1.06
C VAL A 23 -5.71 15.19 -0.63
N TRP A 24 -4.59 14.92 -1.30
CA TRP A 24 -3.34 15.61 -1.03
C TRP A 24 -3.42 17.10 -1.38
N CYS A 25 -3.92 17.44 -2.57
CA CYS A 25 -4.16 18.84 -2.96
C CYS A 25 -5.22 19.49 -2.07
N THR A 26 -6.33 18.81 -1.79
CA THR A 26 -7.40 19.29 -0.91
C THR A 26 -6.89 19.65 0.48
N GLN A 27 -6.12 18.75 1.11
CA GLN A 27 -5.49 19.02 2.40
C GLN A 27 -4.60 20.27 2.35
N ASN A 28 -3.73 20.39 1.33
CA ASN A 28 -2.82 21.53 1.23
C ASN A 28 -3.57 22.85 0.94
N VAL A 29 -4.66 22.83 0.17
CA VAL A 29 -5.52 24.00 -0.03
C VAL A 29 -6.16 24.42 1.30
N LEU A 30 -6.71 23.47 2.07
CA LEU A 30 -7.31 23.75 3.37
C LEU A 30 -6.27 24.32 4.34
N LEU A 31 -5.09 23.69 4.45
CA LEU A 31 -4.01 24.17 5.30
C LEU A 31 -3.56 25.59 4.93
N THR A 32 -3.38 25.86 3.63
CA THR A 32 -3.01 27.19 3.15
C THR A 32 -4.10 28.22 3.45
N THR A 33 -5.36 27.85 3.22
CA THR A 33 -6.50 28.75 3.43
C THR A 33 -6.66 29.13 4.90
N PHE A 34 -6.55 28.16 5.84
CA PHE A 34 -6.90 28.38 7.24
C PHE A 34 -5.69 28.62 8.15
N LEU A 35 -4.45 28.31 7.71
CA LEU A 35 -3.22 28.65 8.43
C LEU A 35 -2.63 30.00 8.01
N MET A 36 -3.11 30.62 6.92
CA MET A 36 -2.64 31.93 6.50
C MET A 36 -3.17 33.03 7.44
N PRO A 37 -2.40 34.11 7.70
CA PRO A 37 -2.74 35.15 8.69
C PRO A 37 -3.94 36.02 8.35
N TRP A 38 -4.56 35.92 7.18
CA TRP A 38 -5.72 36.72 6.76
C TRP A 38 -7.03 36.41 7.51
N SER A 39 -7.00 35.43 8.36
CA SER A 39 -8.17 34.97 9.09
C SER A 39 -8.53 35.78 10.34
N VAL A 40 -7.70 36.70 10.85
CA VAL A 40 -7.92 37.34 12.18
C VAL A 40 -9.06 38.37 12.19
N GLU A 41 -9.17 39.20 11.15
CA GLU A 41 -10.28 40.17 11.08
C GLU A 41 -11.59 39.48 10.65
N MET A 42 -11.49 38.40 9.88
CA MET A 42 -12.62 37.53 9.55
C MET A 42 -13.07 36.64 10.70
N SER A 43 -12.16 36.21 11.58
CA SER A 43 -12.52 35.42 12.76
C SER A 43 -13.47 36.19 13.69
N SER A 44 -13.51 37.54 13.62
CA SER A 44 -14.50 38.35 14.36
C SER A 44 -15.91 38.22 13.78
N ARG A 45 -16.06 37.75 12.53
CA ARG A 45 -17.34 37.60 11.80
C ARG A 45 -17.71 36.16 11.52
N LEU A 46 -16.77 35.22 11.70
CA LEU A 46 -17.00 33.79 11.64
C LEU A 46 -17.38 33.26 13.04
N SER A 47 -18.04 32.12 13.10
CA SER A 47 -18.36 31.45 14.34
C SER A 47 -17.13 31.18 15.20
N SER A 48 -17.32 31.09 16.50
CA SER A 48 -16.29 30.93 17.54
C SER A 48 -15.13 29.96 17.24
N PRO A 49 -15.35 28.82 16.55
CA PRO A 49 -14.30 27.81 16.27
C PRO A 49 -13.21 28.27 15.32
N VAL A 50 -13.56 29.04 14.29
CA VAL A 50 -12.59 29.55 13.31
C VAL A 50 -11.60 30.53 13.96
N ARG A 51 -12.04 31.25 15.02
CA ARG A 51 -11.17 32.11 15.84
C ARG A 51 -10.07 31.35 16.56
N THR A 52 -10.39 30.17 17.10
CA THR A 52 -9.43 29.36 17.87
C THR A 52 -8.33 28.77 16.97
N PHE A 53 -8.68 28.41 15.73
CA PHE A 53 -7.72 27.84 14.78
C PHE A 53 -6.74 28.86 14.19
N CYS A 54 -7.19 30.12 14.00
CA CYS A 54 -6.43 31.13 13.27
C CYS A 54 -5.55 32.05 14.15
N GLY A 55 -5.71 32.07 15.48
CA GLY A 55 -4.88 32.84 16.39
C GLY A 55 -4.96 34.39 16.22
N ASN A 56 -4.02 35.13 16.84
CA ASN A 56 -3.97 36.59 16.87
C ASN A 56 -2.94 37.21 15.90
N ALA A 57 -2.67 36.62 14.73
CA ALA A 57 -1.70 37.15 13.78
C ALA A 57 -2.27 38.31 12.94
N PRO A 58 -1.51 39.41 12.63
CA PRO A 58 -1.99 40.52 11.84
C PRO A 58 -2.16 40.19 10.35
N LEU A 59 -3.19 40.76 9.75
CA LEU A 59 -3.71 40.41 8.43
C LEU A 59 -3.54 41.50 7.39
N PHE A 60 -3.24 41.06 6.15
CA PHE A 60 -3.52 41.81 4.92
C PHE A 60 -4.80 41.27 4.29
N LEU A 61 -5.91 42.00 4.33
CA LEU A 61 -7.19 41.63 3.74
C LEU A 61 -7.41 42.32 2.40
N PRO A 62 -8.10 41.66 1.43
CA PRO A 62 -8.74 42.39 0.34
C PRO A 62 -9.84 43.33 0.87
N GLU A 63 -10.06 44.44 0.18
CA GLU A 63 -10.95 45.52 0.63
C GLU A 63 -12.45 45.17 0.75
N ASN A 64 -12.87 43.93 0.34
CA ASN A 64 -14.27 43.50 0.37
C ASN A 64 -14.47 42.24 1.21
N THR A 65 -14.89 42.41 2.49
CA THR A 65 -15.07 41.33 3.47
C THR A 65 -16.20 40.35 3.20
N SER A 66 -17.24 40.76 2.44
CA SER A 66 -18.37 39.87 2.09
C SER A 66 -17.94 38.80 1.08
N ASP A 67 -17.17 39.18 0.08
CA ASP A 67 -16.70 38.27 -0.97
C ASP A 67 -15.72 37.24 -0.41
N THR A 68 -14.95 37.60 0.60
CA THR A 68 -13.99 36.70 1.26
C THR A 68 -14.70 35.62 2.11
N VAL A 69 -15.78 35.96 2.82
CA VAL A 69 -16.59 34.96 3.56
C VAL A 69 -17.23 33.96 2.60
N VAL A 70 -17.81 34.43 1.51
CA VAL A 70 -18.38 33.58 0.45
C VAL A 70 -17.31 32.67 -0.14
N THR A 71 -16.11 33.19 -0.39
CA THR A 71 -14.98 32.41 -0.91
C THR A 71 -14.55 31.31 0.04
N LEU A 72 -14.46 31.57 1.35
CA LEU A 72 -14.11 30.54 2.34
C LEU A 72 -15.16 29.43 2.44
N GLN A 73 -16.43 29.79 2.44
CA GLN A 73 -17.52 28.81 2.41
C GLN A 73 -17.47 27.94 1.14
N ALA A 74 -17.21 28.54 -0.01
CA ALA A 74 -17.05 27.82 -1.27
C ALA A 74 -15.83 26.86 -1.24
N ILE A 75 -14.70 27.28 -0.63
CA ILE A 75 -13.52 26.41 -0.46
C ILE A 75 -13.83 25.24 0.46
N LEU A 76 -14.51 25.48 1.60
CA LEU A 76 -14.90 24.42 2.52
C LEU A 76 -15.83 23.41 1.85
N HIS A 77 -16.85 23.93 1.13
CA HIS A 77 -17.79 23.06 0.42
C HIS A 77 -17.08 22.21 -0.63
N LYS A 78 -16.25 22.83 -1.47
CA LYS A 78 -15.49 22.11 -2.51
C LYS A 78 -14.49 21.12 -1.94
N ALA A 79 -13.86 21.44 -0.82
CA ALA A 79 -12.96 20.51 -0.13
C ALA A 79 -13.71 19.30 0.44
N ALA A 80 -14.89 19.52 1.03
CA ALA A 80 -15.73 18.44 1.54
C ALA A 80 -16.20 17.54 0.38
N GLU A 81 -16.69 18.12 -0.73
CA GLU A 81 -17.03 17.34 -1.93
C GLU A 81 -15.86 16.52 -2.46
N SER A 82 -14.65 17.08 -2.52
CA SER A 82 -13.46 16.38 -3.01
C SER A 82 -13.10 15.20 -2.09
N CYS A 83 -13.25 15.34 -0.77
CA CYS A 83 -13.08 14.24 0.17
C CYS A 83 -14.16 13.17 0.02
N ASP A 84 -15.40 13.58 -0.24
CA ASP A 84 -16.54 12.67 -0.43
C ASP A 84 -16.38 11.83 -1.70
N TYR A 85 -16.00 12.45 -2.82
CA TYR A 85 -15.67 11.74 -4.06
C TYR A 85 -14.52 10.74 -3.86
N PHE A 86 -13.45 11.14 -3.18
CA PHE A 86 -12.34 10.24 -2.88
C PHE A 86 -12.79 9.07 -2.00
N LEU A 87 -13.58 9.34 -0.97
CA LEU A 87 -14.16 8.29 -0.11
C LEU A 87 -15.08 7.35 -0.88
N LYS A 88 -15.84 7.86 -1.86
CA LYS A 88 -16.73 7.04 -2.69
C LYS A 88 -15.95 5.97 -3.44
N ASP A 89 -14.83 6.34 -4.04
CA ASP A 89 -14.03 5.45 -4.89
C ASP A 89 -13.09 4.54 -4.09
N TYR A 90 -12.68 4.94 -2.89
CA TYR A 90 -11.86 4.11 -2.00
C TYR A 90 -12.62 2.85 -1.55
N GLY A 91 -11.97 1.69 -1.46
CA GLY A 91 -12.60 0.45 -0.99
C GLY A 91 -13.19 0.57 0.44
N ASN A 92 -14.34 -0.06 0.69
CA ASN A 92 -14.94 -0.07 2.03
C ASN A 92 -14.09 -0.83 3.06
N ASP A 93 -13.25 -1.74 2.59
CA ASP A 93 -12.28 -2.48 3.38
C ASP A 93 -11.08 -1.64 3.81
N GLY A 94 -10.87 -0.47 3.19
CA GLY A 94 -9.83 0.48 3.54
C GLY A 94 -8.45 0.17 2.95
N CYS A 95 -8.34 -0.77 2.02
CA CYS A 95 -7.08 -1.06 1.35
C CYS A 95 -6.64 0.13 0.48
N CYS A 96 -5.35 0.48 0.56
CA CYS A 96 -4.75 1.41 -0.37
C CYS A 96 -4.24 0.63 -1.59
N GLU A 97 -4.88 0.78 -2.74
CA GLU A 97 -4.54 0.07 -3.98
C GLU A 97 -3.12 0.35 -4.49
N GLU A 98 -2.54 1.48 -4.08
CA GLU A 98 -1.19 1.90 -4.44
C GLU A 98 -0.12 1.41 -3.44
N GLY A 99 -0.49 0.65 -2.41
CA GLY A 99 0.42 0.10 -1.42
C GLY A 99 0.74 1.04 -0.23
N ALA A 100 1.53 0.52 0.71
CA ALA A 100 1.87 1.17 1.98
C ALA A 100 2.55 2.54 1.83
N GLN A 101 3.40 2.70 0.82
CA GLN A 101 4.14 3.95 0.59
C GLN A 101 3.19 5.09 0.19
N TYR A 102 2.23 4.81 -0.68
CA TYR A 102 1.26 5.79 -1.17
C TYR A 102 0.08 6.01 -0.22
N TYR A 103 -0.15 5.12 0.74
CA TYR A 103 -1.10 5.34 1.83
C TYR A 103 -0.91 6.71 2.52
N ARG A 104 0.35 7.17 2.63
CA ARG A 104 0.67 8.46 3.24
C ARG A 104 0.22 9.67 2.42
N HIS A 105 -0.02 9.49 1.11
CA HIS A 105 -0.60 10.49 0.21
C HIS A 105 -2.11 10.32 0.05
N ALA A 106 -2.63 9.12 0.25
CA ALA A 106 -4.04 8.78 0.19
C ALA A 106 -4.70 8.89 1.58
N GLY A 107 -4.68 7.84 2.37
CA GLY A 107 -5.36 7.75 3.66
C GLY A 107 -4.97 8.83 4.67
N LEU A 108 -3.67 9.14 4.81
CA LEU A 108 -3.23 10.18 5.75
C LEU A 108 -3.50 11.60 5.27
N CYS A 109 -3.55 11.86 3.97
CA CYS A 109 -3.97 13.17 3.46
C CYS A 109 -5.47 13.35 3.56
N LEU A 110 -6.26 12.30 3.34
CA LEU A 110 -7.69 12.31 3.65
C LEU A 110 -7.95 12.64 5.12
N TYR A 111 -7.27 11.94 6.04
CA TYR A 111 -7.33 12.23 7.47
C TYR A 111 -6.98 13.70 7.78
N GLY A 112 -5.90 14.21 7.17
CA GLY A 112 -5.50 15.60 7.36
C GLY A 112 -6.55 16.58 6.85
N ALA A 113 -7.15 16.37 5.68
CA ALA A 113 -8.23 17.19 5.14
C ALA A 113 -9.46 17.15 6.05
N MET A 114 -9.90 15.96 6.46
CA MET A 114 -11.03 15.75 7.36
C MET A 114 -10.80 16.46 8.72
N THR A 115 -9.58 16.40 9.25
CA THR A 115 -9.22 17.07 10.52
C THR A 115 -9.35 18.57 10.42
N VAL A 116 -8.86 19.19 9.33
CA VAL A 116 -9.00 20.63 9.12
C VAL A 116 -10.46 21.01 8.95
N LEU A 117 -11.21 20.31 8.10
CA LEU A 117 -12.65 20.53 7.93
C LEU A 117 -13.40 20.45 9.24
N ASN A 118 -13.14 19.41 10.04
CA ASN A 118 -13.79 19.21 11.33
C ASN A 118 -13.45 20.34 12.33
N THR A 119 -12.17 20.74 12.38
CA THR A 119 -11.71 21.80 13.27
C THR A 119 -12.35 23.16 12.93
N VAL A 120 -12.40 23.54 11.67
CA VAL A 120 -12.93 24.84 11.25
C VAL A 120 -14.45 24.91 11.24
N THR A 121 -15.14 23.78 11.39
CA THR A 121 -16.60 23.68 11.49
C THR A 121 -17.10 23.28 12.86
N ASP A 122 -16.25 23.39 13.90
CA ASP A 122 -16.58 23.10 15.31
C ASP A 122 -17.11 21.68 15.55
N GLY A 123 -16.41 20.68 14.98
CA GLY A 123 -16.76 19.29 15.18
C GLY A 123 -17.91 18.77 14.30
N HIS A 124 -18.31 19.52 13.28
CA HIS A 124 -19.43 19.10 12.41
C HIS A 124 -19.21 17.72 11.76
N PHE A 125 -17.96 17.34 11.54
CA PHE A 125 -17.54 16.10 10.91
C PHE A 125 -17.06 15.02 11.88
N ASP A 126 -17.18 15.20 13.19
CA ASP A 126 -16.74 14.24 14.22
C ASP A 126 -17.23 12.80 13.97
N THR A 127 -18.44 12.65 13.44
CA THR A 127 -19.04 11.34 13.19
C THR A 127 -18.31 10.55 12.11
N LEU A 128 -17.61 11.21 11.18
CA LEU A 128 -16.88 10.54 10.10
C LEU A 128 -15.75 9.66 10.62
N PHE A 129 -15.08 10.07 11.70
CA PHE A 129 -14.00 9.28 12.31
C PHE A 129 -14.47 7.98 12.95
N ARG A 130 -15.79 7.80 13.11
CA ARG A 130 -16.42 6.59 13.65
C ARG A 130 -16.90 5.62 12.57
N TRP A 131 -16.89 6.04 11.30
CA TRP A 131 -17.31 5.18 10.20
C TRP A 131 -16.33 4.02 10.02
N ASP A 132 -16.85 2.83 9.80
CA ASP A 132 -16.02 1.62 9.64
C ASP A 132 -15.04 1.77 8.48
N LYS A 133 -15.46 2.35 7.36
CA LYS A 133 -14.58 2.64 6.23
C LYS A 133 -13.38 3.51 6.62
N VAL A 134 -13.61 4.57 7.41
CA VAL A 134 -12.53 5.47 7.86
C VAL A 134 -11.59 4.76 8.85
N LYS A 135 -12.14 3.92 9.72
CA LYS A 135 -11.35 3.06 10.61
C LYS A 135 -10.54 2.02 9.84
N ASN A 136 -11.13 1.42 8.80
CA ASN A 136 -10.44 0.47 7.94
C ASN A 136 -9.29 1.14 7.20
N ILE A 137 -9.51 2.35 6.64
CA ILE A 137 -8.44 3.15 6.03
C ILE A 137 -7.34 3.42 7.05
N ALA A 138 -7.68 3.81 8.28
CA ALA A 138 -6.69 4.08 9.32
C ALA A 138 -5.83 2.86 9.67
N SER A 139 -6.45 1.67 9.81
CA SER A 139 -5.75 0.44 10.21
C SER A 139 -4.95 -0.23 9.09
N TYR A 140 -5.15 0.14 7.84
CA TYR A 140 -4.47 -0.49 6.70
C TYR A 140 -2.96 -0.55 6.86
N ILE A 141 -2.32 0.56 7.25
CA ILE A 141 -0.86 0.63 7.37
C ILE A 141 -0.29 -0.32 8.42
N LEU A 142 -1.03 -0.55 9.52
CA LEU A 142 -0.67 -1.54 10.53
C LEU A 142 -0.82 -2.96 9.99
N ASN A 143 -1.90 -3.24 9.25
CA ASN A 143 -2.16 -4.58 8.73
C ASN A 143 -1.17 -5.02 7.64
N VAL A 144 -0.62 -4.08 6.87
CA VAL A 144 0.42 -4.38 5.85
C VAL A 144 1.84 -4.26 6.40
N HIS A 145 2.04 -3.81 7.63
CA HIS A 145 3.34 -3.80 8.29
C HIS A 145 3.74 -5.23 8.68
N VAL A 146 4.97 -5.60 8.39
CA VAL A 146 5.53 -6.92 8.71
C VAL A 146 6.36 -6.83 9.99
N ASN A 147 7.49 -6.16 9.92
CA ASN A 147 8.40 -6.01 11.05
C ASN A 147 9.43 -4.90 10.79
N ASP A 148 9.81 -4.13 11.82
CA ASP A 148 10.77 -3.02 11.76
C ASP A 148 10.44 -2.09 10.58
N LYS A 149 11.18 -2.18 9.48
CA LYS A 149 11.06 -1.33 8.30
C LYS A 149 10.26 -1.97 7.16
N TYR A 150 9.91 -3.25 7.26
CA TYR A 150 9.30 -4.00 6.17
C TYR A 150 7.77 -3.94 6.20
N TYR A 151 7.23 -3.81 5.00
CA TYR A 151 5.79 -3.86 4.70
C TYR A 151 5.54 -4.85 3.56
N PHE A 152 4.39 -5.49 3.54
CA PHE A 152 3.92 -6.13 2.32
C PHE A 152 3.81 -5.06 1.24
N ASN A 153 4.47 -5.29 0.12
CA ASN A 153 4.46 -4.40 -1.01
C ASN A 153 3.85 -5.07 -2.24
N PHE A 154 3.19 -4.28 -3.01
CA PHE A 154 2.64 -4.54 -4.33
C PHE A 154 2.48 -3.19 -5.03
N ALA A 155 2.14 -3.17 -6.31
CA ALA A 155 2.12 -1.93 -7.09
C ALA A 155 3.47 -1.17 -7.02
N ASP A 156 3.51 0.14 -7.21
CA ASP A 156 4.73 0.94 -7.15
C ASP A 156 5.27 1.15 -5.71
N CYS A 157 5.08 0.18 -4.84
CA CYS A 157 5.51 0.25 -3.44
C CYS A 157 6.86 -0.45 -3.21
N SER A 158 7.72 0.15 -2.42
CA SER A 158 8.92 -0.50 -1.89
C SER A 158 8.56 -1.36 -0.67
N PRO A 159 9.25 -2.49 -0.43
CA PRO A 159 9.09 -3.23 0.83
C PRO A 159 9.56 -2.42 2.05
N ILE A 160 10.32 -1.34 1.82
CA ILE A 160 10.68 -0.36 2.86
C ILE A 160 9.92 0.93 2.55
N ALA A 161 8.79 1.13 3.22
CA ALA A 161 7.86 2.21 2.90
C ALA A 161 7.92 3.40 3.89
N GLY A 162 9.03 3.57 4.59
CA GLY A 162 9.19 4.60 5.63
C GLY A 162 8.62 4.19 6.99
N ARG A 163 8.82 5.02 8.01
CA ARG A 163 8.33 4.76 9.37
C ARG A 163 6.99 5.46 9.63
N ALA A 164 6.16 4.82 10.44
CA ALA A 164 5.00 5.46 11.02
C ALA A 164 5.41 6.52 12.06
N GLY A 165 4.52 7.47 12.32
CA GLY A 165 4.80 8.55 13.25
C GLY A 165 3.55 9.29 13.69
N VAL A 166 3.68 10.61 13.83
CA VAL A 166 2.63 11.47 14.39
C VAL A 166 1.31 11.38 13.61
N ARG A 167 1.35 11.29 12.28
CA ARG A 167 0.13 11.32 11.47
C ARG A 167 -0.70 10.06 11.70
N GLU A 168 -0.07 8.89 11.68
CA GLU A 168 -0.69 7.60 11.98
C GLU A 168 -1.18 7.55 13.43
N TYR A 169 -0.39 8.06 14.38
CA TYR A 169 -0.78 8.16 15.79
C TYR A 169 -2.05 8.98 15.98
N LEU A 170 -2.10 10.18 15.38
CA LEU A 170 -3.25 11.07 15.48
C LEU A 170 -4.49 10.49 14.78
N PHE A 171 -4.30 9.77 13.67
CA PHE A 171 -5.40 9.07 13.01
C PHE A 171 -5.95 7.95 13.89
N GLY A 172 -5.08 7.18 14.54
CA GLY A 172 -5.45 6.18 15.53
C GLY A 172 -6.28 6.77 16.68
N LYS A 173 -5.83 7.90 17.24
CA LYS A 173 -6.59 8.63 18.29
C LYS A 173 -7.95 9.08 17.79
N ALA A 174 -8.04 9.68 16.61
CA ALA A 174 -9.30 10.18 16.05
C ALA A 174 -10.31 9.06 15.79
N THR A 175 -9.84 7.88 15.40
CA THR A 175 -10.69 6.71 15.10
C THR A 175 -10.86 5.74 16.27
N GLY A 176 -10.19 6.00 17.42
CA GLY A 176 -10.24 5.17 18.61
C GLY A 176 -9.54 3.81 18.44
N GLN A 177 -8.45 3.75 17.66
CA GLN A 177 -7.68 2.54 17.39
C GLN A 177 -6.36 2.54 18.17
N GLU A 178 -6.35 1.91 19.34
CA GLU A 178 -5.21 1.85 20.24
C GLU A 178 -4.01 1.09 19.63
N ASP A 179 -4.27 0.03 18.87
CA ASP A 179 -3.21 -0.73 18.18
C ASP A 179 -2.45 0.13 17.16
N LEU A 180 -3.16 0.99 16.42
CA LEU A 180 -2.53 1.93 15.49
C LEU A 180 -1.71 3.00 16.24
N CYS A 181 -2.20 3.48 17.38
CA CYS A 181 -1.44 4.40 18.23
C CYS A 181 -0.17 3.74 18.78
N LEU A 182 -0.27 2.51 19.25
CA LEU A 182 0.86 1.73 19.74
C LEU A 182 1.90 1.50 18.64
N PHE A 183 1.45 1.08 17.45
CA PHE A 183 2.30 0.90 16.28
C PHE A 183 3.08 2.16 15.93
N ALA A 184 2.36 3.28 15.78
CA ALA A 184 2.96 4.56 15.41
C ALA A 184 3.97 5.06 16.46
N ALA A 185 3.67 4.89 17.76
CA ALA A 185 4.58 5.26 18.84
C ALA A 185 5.83 4.36 18.87
N LYS A 186 5.68 3.03 18.72
CA LYS A 186 6.81 2.10 18.65
C LYS A 186 7.74 2.46 17.49
N ASP A 187 7.19 2.66 16.30
CA ASP A 187 7.98 2.93 15.11
C ASP A 187 8.66 4.31 15.17
N PHE A 188 7.96 5.32 15.73
CA PHE A 188 8.52 6.63 15.97
C PHE A 188 9.69 6.60 16.97
N GLN A 189 9.53 5.89 18.10
CA GLN A 189 10.59 5.72 19.09
C GLN A 189 11.77 4.91 18.54
N ALA A 190 11.53 3.86 17.77
CA ALA A 190 12.57 3.09 17.09
C ALA A 190 13.34 3.95 16.08
N GLY A 191 12.67 4.91 15.43
CA GLY A 191 13.27 5.94 14.57
C GLY A 191 13.92 7.10 15.34
N GLN A 192 14.06 7.01 16.67
CA GLN A 192 14.66 8.03 17.54
C GLN A 192 13.93 9.40 17.44
N GLY A 193 12.64 9.41 17.20
CA GLY A 193 11.83 10.61 17.15
C GLY A 193 12.18 11.56 15.99
N GLN A 194 12.53 11.00 14.83
CA GLN A 194 12.85 11.82 13.64
C GLN A 194 11.66 12.70 13.24
N LEU A 195 11.95 13.98 12.91
CA LEU A 195 10.92 14.94 12.45
C LEU A 195 10.29 14.55 11.11
N VAL A 196 10.94 13.69 10.36
CA VAL A 196 10.50 13.18 9.05
C VAL A 196 10.61 11.68 9.10
N THR A 197 9.48 11.02 8.98
CA THR A 197 9.37 9.55 9.04
C THR A 197 9.24 8.90 7.67
N ASP A 198 8.96 9.70 6.64
CA ASP A 198 8.95 9.26 5.24
C ASP A 198 9.56 10.32 4.33
N GLU A 199 10.27 9.89 3.28
CA GLU A 199 11.00 10.79 2.37
C GLU A 199 10.06 11.64 1.52
N VAL A 200 8.90 11.11 1.15
CA VAL A 200 8.00 11.73 0.18
C VAL A 200 7.31 12.96 0.78
N ASN A 201 6.93 12.89 2.05
CA ASN A 201 6.28 13.98 2.78
C ASN A 201 7.25 14.86 3.56
N GLY A 202 8.54 14.56 3.54
CA GLY A 202 9.57 15.22 4.33
C GLY A 202 9.70 16.72 4.10
N GLY A 203 9.27 17.22 2.94
CA GLY A 203 9.23 18.65 2.62
C GLY A 203 8.06 19.42 3.24
N ASN A 204 7.03 18.75 3.77
CA ASN A 204 5.82 19.41 4.27
C ASN A 204 6.04 19.99 5.69
N LEU A 205 6.05 21.32 5.80
CA LEU A 205 6.24 22.02 7.06
C LEU A 205 5.17 21.67 8.10
N PHE A 206 3.91 21.52 7.68
CA PHE A 206 2.81 21.21 8.59
C PHE A 206 3.04 19.85 9.30
N TYR A 207 3.48 18.82 8.59
CA TYR A 207 3.76 17.52 9.19
C TYR A 207 4.92 17.59 10.19
N ARG A 208 5.97 18.36 9.86
CA ARG A 208 7.08 18.60 10.79
C ARG A 208 6.62 19.32 12.06
N MET A 209 5.74 20.32 11.92
CA MET A 209 5.17 21.02 13.07
C MET A 209 4.29 20.10 13.92
N GLN A 210 3.45 19.26 13.30
CA GLN A 210 2.70 18.24 14.02
C GLN A 210 3.63 17.33 14.83
N THR A 211 4.75 16.89 14.23
CA THR A 211 5.74 16.08 14.94
C THR A 211 6.33 16.83 16.16
N VAL A 212 6.68 18.10 16.00
CA VAL A 212 7.21 18.91 17.12
C VAL A 212 6.18 19.03 18.25
N PHE A 213 4.92 19.31 17.93
CA PHE A 213 3.87 19.51 18.95
C PHE A 213 3.49 18.22 19.69
N HIS A 214 3.61 17.06 19.05
CA HIS A 214 3.27 15.77 19.64
C HIS A 214 4.49 14.93 20.01
N TYR A 215 5.70 15.47 19.87
CA TYR A 215 6.96 14.74 20.11
C TYR A 215 7.00 14.10 21.50
N GLU A 216 6.76 14.90 22.55
CA GLU A 216 6.82 14.40 23.92
C GLU A 216 5.73 13.36 24.21
N GLU A 217 4.55 13.51 23.63
CA GLU A 217 3.45 12.57 23.77
C GLU A 217 3.85 11.20 23.20
N LEU A 218 4.37 11.16 21.96
CA LEU A 218 4.79 9.91 21.32
C LEU A 218 6.01 9.28 22.02
N MET A 219 6.99 10.10 22.43
CA MET A 219 8.19 9.58 23.11
C MET A 219 7.91 9.06 24.52
N LYS A 220 6.82 9.51 25.17
CA LYS A 220 6.40 9.05 26.51
C LYS A 220 5.34 7.95 26.46
N GLN A 221 4.78 7.65 25.25
CA GLN A 221 3.81 6.58 25.10
C GLN A 221 4.43 5.24 25.52
N ASP A 222 3.71 4.49 26.35
CA ASP A 222 4.13 3.11 26.69
C ASP A 222 4.07 2.23 25.43
N THR A 223 5.21 1.68 25.08
CA THR A 223 5.37 0.81 23.91
C THR A 223 5.71 -0.63 24.30
N SER A 224 5.48 -1.04 25.56
CA SER A 224 5.72 -2.41 26.03
C SER A 224 4.71 -3.43 25.47
N GLY A 225 3.52 -2.97 25.05
CA GLY A 225 2.48 -3.83 24.46
C GLY A 225 2.96 -4.58 23.21
N THR A 226 2.39 -5.74 22.92
CA THR A 226 2.61 -6.48 21.66
C THR A 226 1.75 -5.89 20.56
N LEU A 227 2.31 -5.71 19.38
CA LEU A 227 1.52 -5.32 18.19
C LEU A 227 0.64 -6.51 17.77
N SER A 228 -0.62 -6.22 17.53
CA SER A 228 -1.57 -7.19 16.99
C SER A 228 -1.84 -6.84 15.54
N HIS A 229 -1.24 -7.58 14.62
CA HIS A 229 -1.62 -7.55 13.21
C HIS A 229 -2.87 -8.39 13.00
N ARG A 230 -3.65 -8.07 11.99
CA ARG A 230 -4.88 -8.80 11.67
C ARG A 230 -4.70 -9.59 10.39
N ASP A 231 -5.10 -10.85 10.43
CA ASP A 231 -5.39 -11.59 9.21
C ASP A 231 -6.56 -10.93 8.52
N VAL A 232 -6.40 -10.58 7.25
CA VAL A 232 -7.43 -9.84 6.53
C VAL A 232 -7.43 -10.19 5.05
N PHE A 233 -8.62 -10.20 4.47
CA PHE A 233 -8.82 -10.17 3.03
C PHE A 233 -9.40 -8.79 2.66
N TYR A 234 -8.75 -8.12 1.73
CA TYR A 234 -9.18 -6.86 1.13
C TYR A 234 -9.77 -7.13 -0.25
N PRO A 235 -11.09 -7.31 -0.36
CA PRO A 235 -11.73 -7.66 -1.63
C PRO A 235 -11.62 -6.57 -2.69
N SER A 236 -11.46 -5.30 -2.30
CA SER A 236 -11.32 -4.19 -3.27
C SER A 236 -10.06 -4.28 -4.14
N VAL A 237 -9.03 -4.95 -3.64
CA VAL A 237 -7.72 -5.11 -4.30
C VAL A 237 -7.36 -6.59 -4.50
N GLY A 238 -8.12 -7.49 -3.87
CA GLY A 238 -7.83 -8.92 -3.84
C GLY A 238 -6.60 -9.27 -2.99
N LEU A 239 -6.29 -8.51 -1.96
CA LEU A 239 -5.11 -8.73 -1.11
C LEU A 239 -5.50 -9.55 0.13
N PHE A 240 -4.90 -10.73 0.27
CA PHE A 240 -5.05 -11.61 1.43
C PHE A 240 -3.80 -11.58 2.29
N LEU A 241 -3.94 -11.33 3.57
CA LEU A 241 -2.86 -11.23 4.55
C LEU A 241 -3.07 -12.23 5.69
N VAL A 242 -1.99 -12.91 6.08
CA VAL A 242 -1.92 -13.75 7.28
C VAL A 242 -0.66 -13.40 8.05
N HIS A 243 -0.80 -13.21 9.35
CA HIS A 243 0.29 -12.94 10.27
C HIS A 243 0.37 -14.04 11.34
N SER A 244 1.55 -14.50 11.64
CA SER A 244 1.82 -15.42 12.75
C SER A 244 3.08 -14.99 13.51
N ASP A 245 3.43 -15.69 14.55
CA ASP A 245 4.63 -15.36 15.36
C ASP A 245 5.93 -15.39 14.55
N THR A 246 5.97 -16.17 13.48
CA THR A 246 7.20 -16.39 12.69
C THR A 246 7.06 -16.18 11.21
N LEU A 247 5.83 -16.17 10.69
CA LEU A 247 5.56 -16.07 9.24
C LEU A 247 4.53 -14.99 8.98
N ASP A 248 4.79 -14.17 7.98
CA ASP A 248 3.87 -13.18 7.46
C ASP A 248 3.71 -13.42 5.95
N LEU A 249 2.48 -13.61 5.51
CA LEU A 249 2.13 -13.97 4.14
C LEU A 249 1.19 -12.95 3.52
N ALA A 250 1.48 -12.54 2.30
CA ALA A 250 0.53 -11.83 1.44
C ALA A 250 0.31 -12.59 0.13
N VAL A 251 -0.93 -12.61 -0.36
CA VAL A 251 -1.31 -13.13 -1.68
C VAL A 251 -2.17 -12.08 -2.38
N LYS A 252 -1.73 -11.64 -3.57
CA LYS A 252 -2.49 -10.72 -4.43
C LYS A 252 -3.39 -11.56 -5.35
N ALA A 253 -4.69 -11.48 -5.21
CA ALA A 253 -5.67 -12.24 -5.98
C ALA A 253 -6.79 -11.32 -6.51
N GLY A 254 -6.42 -10.15 -7.04
CA GLY A 254 -7.29 -9.16 -7.64
C GLY A 254 -7.27 -9.21 -9.17
N ASP A 255 -7.08 -8.06 -9.75
CA ASP A 255 -6.88 -7.87 -11.19
C ASP A 255 -5.62 -7.03 -11.48
N ASN A 256 -5.34 -6.80 -12.76
CA ASN A 256 -4.19 -6.03 -13.21
C ASN A 256 -4.57 -4.60 -13.64
N ALA A 257 -5.49 -3.93 -12.91
CA ALA A 257 -5.95 -2.57 -13.22
C ALA A 257 -5.86 -1.59 -12.05
N ASP A 258 -5.27 -1.99 -10.92
CA ASP A 258 -5.05 -1.09 -9.77
C ASP A 258 -4.26 0.16 -10.18
N SER A 259 -4.42 1.26 -9.45
CA SER A 259 -3.53 2.41 -9.59
C SER A 259 -2.09 2.01 -9.32
N HIS A 260 -1.16 2.47 -10.15
CA HIS A 260 0.25 2.06 -10.09
C HIS A 260 0.49 0.56 -10.28
N ASN A 261 -0.39 -0.12 -11.01
CA ASN A 261 -0.42 -1.57 -11.16
C ASN A 261 0.89 -2.19 -11.64
N HIS A 262 1.19 -3.38 -11.10
CA HIS A 262 2.09 -4.40 -11.68
C HIS A 262 1.24 -5.57 -12.20
N ASN A 263 1.75 -6.33 -13.16
CA ASN A 263 1.09 -7.56 -13.60
C ASN A 263 1.45 -8.69 -12.63
N ASP A 264 0.77 -8.71 -11.47
CA ASP A 264 1.14 -9.51 -10.31
C ASP A 264 -0.02 -10.34 -9.72
N THR A 265 -1.13 -10.48 -10.44
CA THR A 265 -2.30 -11.24 -9.99
C THR A 265 -1.95 -12.70 -9.70
N GLY A 266 -2.12 -13.13 -8.45
CA GLY A 266 -1.73 -14.44 -7.93
C GLY A 266 -0.36 -14.49 -7.27
N SER A 267 0.41 -13.39 -7.25
CA SER A 267 1.73 -13.34 -6.62
C SER A 267 1.65 -13.50 -5.10
N ILE A 268 2.72 -14.05 -4.54
CA ILE A 268 2.87 -14.37 -3.11
C ILE A 268 4.07 -13.61 -2.58
N THR A 269 3.92 -12.95 -1.43
CA THR A 269 5.04 -12.38 -0.68
C THR A 269 5.10 -13.06 0.67
N LEU A 270 6.27 -13.55 1.08
CA LEU A 270 6.45 -14.27 2.33
C LEU A 270 7.64 -13.71 3.11
N TYR A 271 7.39 -13.45 4.37
CA TYR A 271 8.43 -13.12 5.34
C TYR A 271 8.52 -14.20 6.43
N LYS A 272 9.72 -14.44 6.92
CA LYS A 272 9.97 -15.32 8.05
C LYS A 272 10.84 -14.59 9.08
N ASN A 273 10.35 -14.51 10.31
CA ASN A 273 10.98 -13.74 11.40
C ASN A 273 11.28 -12.28 10.94
N GLY A 274 10.36 -11.70 10.19
CA GLY A 274 10.46 -10.33 9.66
C GLY A 274 11.46 -10.14 8.50
N LEU A 275 12.01 -11.20 7.92
CA LEU A 275 12.92 -11.14 6.76
C LEU A 275 12.27 -11.72 5.51
N PRO A 276 12.39 -11.08 4.33
CA PRO A 276 11.75 -11.54 3.11
C PRO A 276 12.33 -12.86 2.60
N VAL A 277 11.49 -13.87 2.47
CA VAL A 277 11.77 -15.20 1.91
C VAL A 277 11.41 -15.23 0.44
N LEU A 278 10.14 -14.93 0.13
CA LEU A 278 9.66 -14.64 -1.23
C LEU A 278 9.36 -13.15 -1.31
N ALA A 279 10.02 -12.47 -2.22
CA ALA A 279 9.99 -11.02 -2.31
C ALA A 279 9.13 -10.55 -3.49
N ASP A 280 8.42 -9.45 -3.30
CA ASP A 280 8.09 -8.53 -4.38
C ASP A 280 9.23 -7.51 -4.50
N ILE A 281 9.76 -7.35 -5.70
CA ILE A 281 10.97 -6.53 -5.92
C ILE A 281 10.67 -5.03 -5.76
N GLY A 282 9.41 -4.64 -5.97
CA GLY A 282 8.99 -3.24 -5.97
C GLY A 282 9.26 -2.55 -7.30
N VAL A 283 9.49 -1.26 -7.27
CA VAL A 283 9.57 -0.42 -8.47
C VAL A 283 10.89 0.32 -8.56
N GLU A 284 11.42 0.42 -9.78
CA GLU A 284 12.60 1.23 -10.12
C GLU A 284 12.33 2.74 -9.99
N THR A 285 13.38 3.53 -10.05
CA THR A 285 13.30 4.99 -10.15
C THR A 285 12.41 5.40 -11.32
N TYR A 286 11.46 6.29 -11.08
CA TYR A 286 10.48 6.72 -12.07
C TYR A 286 11.12 7.42 -13.26
N THR A 287 10.67 7.03 -14.44
CA THR A 287 11.04 7.62 -15.72
C THR A 287 9.79 7.98 -16.52
N ARG A 288 9.96 8.58 -17.70
CA ARG A 288 8.84 8.82 -18.62
C ARG A 288 8.13 7.52 -19.04
N LYS A 289 8.86 6.40 -19.05
CA LYS A 289 8.33 5.09 -19.40
C LYS A 289 7.31 4.60 -18.36
N THR A 290 7.57 4.87 -17.08
CA THR A 290 6.71 4.50 -15.95
C THR A 290 5.26 4.99 -16.11
N PHE A 291 5.08 6.19 -16.69
CA PHE A 291 3.76 6.82 -16.88
C PHE A 291 3.32 6.83 -18.35
N SER A 292 3.67 5.80 -19.09
CA SER A 292 3.33 5.68 -20.52
C SER A 292 2.77 4.28 -20.81
N PRO A 293 2.17 4.05 -22.00
CA PRO A 293 1.76 2.72 -22.44
C PRO A 293 2.89 1.66 -22.44
N ARG A 294 4.15 2.12 -22.35
CA ARG A 294 5.34 1.26 -22.28
C ARG A 294 5.73 0.88 -20.84
N ARG A 295 4.87 1.15 -19.84
CA ARG A 295 5.10 0.83 -18.44
C ARG A 295 5.54 -0.62 -18.24
N TYR A 296 4.83 -1.55 -18.85
CA TYR A 296 5.07 -2.98 -18.70
C TYR A 296 6.26 -3.54 -19.51
N GLU A 297 7.06 -2.66 -20.13
CA GLU A 297 8.41 -3.01 -20.59
C GLU A 297 9.46 -2.86 -19.47
N ILE A 298 9.08 -2.28 -18.32
CA ILE A 298 9.93 -2.23 -17.10
C ILE A 298 9.85 -3.59 -16.44
N TRP A 299 11.01 -4.21 -16.21
CA TRP A 299 11.08 -5.60 -15.78
C TRP A 299 10.39 -5.86 -14.44
N THR A 300 10.48 -4.95 -13.46
CA THR A 300 9.83 -5.10 -12.16
C THR A 300 8.32 -5.05 -12.19
N MET A 301 7.72 -4.65 -13.31
CA MET A 301 6.26 -4.59 -13.50
C MET A 301 5.70 -5.77 -14.28
N GLN A 302 6.59 -6.68 -14.72
CA GLN A 302 6.23 -7.85 -15.51
C GLN A 302 5.99 -9.07 -14.63
N SER A 303 4.98 -9.88 -14.96
CA SER A 303 4.64 -11.09 -14.19
C SER A 303 5.78 -12.11 -14.09
N SER A 304 6.70 -12.14 -15.07
CA SER A 304 7.89 -12.99 -15.03
C SER A 304 8.92 -12.63 -13.96
N TRP A 305 8.73 -11.52 -13.24
CA TRP A 305 9.58 -11.07 -12.14
C TRP A 305 8.82 -10.98 -10.80
N HIS A 306 7.60 -11.51 -10.79
CA HIS A 306 6.83 -11.78 -9.59
C HIS A 306 6.82 -13.28 -9.29
N ASN A 307 6.23 -13.69 -8.15
CA ASN A 307 6.14 -15.09 -7.74
C ASN A 307 4.98 -15.79 -8.47
N LEU A 308 5.12 -15.92 -9.81
CA LEU A 308 4.06 -16.27 -10.76
C LEU A 308 4.52 -17.26 -11.84
N PRO A 309 3.59 -18.04 -12.42
CA PRO A 309 3.86 -18.88 -13.56
C PRO A 309 3.92 -18.10 -14.88
N ALA A 310 4.56 -18.71 -15.87
CA ALA A 310 4.46 -18.35 -17.29
C ALA A 310 4.18 -19.60 -18.11
N PHE A 311 3.50 -19.43 -19.24
CA PHE A 311 3.06 -20.47 -20.16
C PHE A 311 3.61 -20.16 -21.54
N ASP A 312 4.60 -20.94 -22.02
CA ASP A 312 5.35 -20.67 -23.27
C ASP A 312 5.89 -19.22 -23.35
N GLY A 313 6.30 -18.66 -22.22
CA GLY A 313 6.79 -17.29 -22.12
C GLY A 313 5.70 -16.20 -22.18
N VAL A 314 4.42 -16.57 -22.26
CA VAL A 314 3.31 -15.61 -22.18
C VAL A 314 3.19 -15.10 -20.76
N GLN A 315 3.11 -13.78 -20.62
CA GLN A 315 3.00 -13.07 -19.35
C GLN A 315 1.59 -12.53 -19.16
N GLN A 316 1.25 -12.18 -17.93
CA GLN A 316 0.03 -11.45 -17.64
C GLN A 316 0.00 -10.10 -18.39
N ALA A 317 -1.19 -9.62 -18.66
CA ALA A 317 -1.41 -8.32 -19.29
C ALA A 317 -2.11 -7.34 -18.34
N PRO A 318 -1.94 -6.03 -18.54
CA PRO A 318 -2.65 -5.01 -17.77
C PRO A 318 -4.11 -4.90 -18.20
N GLY A 319 -5.00 -4.65 -17.25
CA GLY A 319 -6.42 -4.43 -17.46
C GLY A 319 -7.28 -5.19 -16.47
N ALA A 320 -8.47 -4.67 -16.16
CA ALA A 320 -9.42 -5.28 -15.23
C ALA A 320 -9.99 -6.61 -15.73
N GLU A 321 -9.92 -6.86 -17.02
CA GLU A 321 -10.28 -8.13 -17.64
C GLU A 321 -9.28 -9.26 -17.31
N TYR A 322 -8.06 -8.91 -16.92
CA TYR A 322 -7.01 -9.86 -16.51
C TYR A 322 -7.01 -10.03 -14.98
N ALA A 323 -7.85 -10.94 -14.51
CA ALA A 323 -8.21 -11.05 -13.11
C ALA A 323 -8.20 -12.49 -12.59
N ALA A 324 -7.99 -12.63 -11.29
CA ALA A 324 -8.31 -13.86 -10.57
C ALA A 324 -9.82 -14.05 -10.45
N SER A 325 -10.26 -15.30 -10.37
CA SER A 325 -11.66 -15.65 -10.16
C SER A 325 -11.81 -16.80 -9.17
N GLY A 326 -13.05 -17.10 -8.78
CA GLY A 326 -13.33 -18.23 -7.87
C GLY A 326 -12.58 -18.15 -6.54
N ILE A 327 -12.29 -16.94 -6.05
CA ILE A 327 -11.54 -16.69 -4.83
C ILE A 327 -12.29 -17.26 -3.63
N ARG A 328 -11.59 -18.04 -2.82
CA ARG A 328 -12.10 -18.60 -1.55
C ARG A 328 -11.05 -18.39 -0.47
N THR A 329 -11.46 -17.75 0.61
CA THR A 329 -10.60 -17.49 1.77
C THR A 329 -11.03 -18.36 2.95
N GLY A 330 -10.05 -18.97 3.63
CA GLY A 330 -10.20 -19.55 4.96
C GLY A 330 -9.48 -18.71 6.01
N ALA A 331 -9.43 -19.18 7.25
CA ALA A 331 -8.74 -18.45 8.33
C ALA A 331 -7.25 -18.22 8.00
N CYS A 332 -6.56 -19.24 7.49
CA CYS A 332 -5.14 -19.17 7.14
C CYS A 332 -4.89 -19.69 5.71
N SER A 333 -5.85 -19.53 4.80
CA SER A 333 -5.71 -20.04 3.43
C SER A 333 -6.49 -19.21 2.42
N ILE A 334 -5.97 -19.20 1.20
CA ILE A 334 -6.66 -18.64 0.03
C ILE A 334 -6.52 -19.60 -1.15
N SER A 335 -7.57 -19.71 -1.96
CA SER A 335 -7.55 -20.41 -3.23
C SER A 335 -8.17 -19.52 -4.30
N ALA A 336 -7.54 -19.45 -5.48
CA ALA A 336 -8.01 -18.65 -6.60
C ALA A 336 -7.75 -19.35 -7.92
N GLU A 337 -8.62 -19.14 -8.89
CA GLU A 337 -8.43 -19.48 -10.29
C GLU A 337 -7.74 -18.30 -10.98
N LEU A 338 -6.58 -18.53 -11.58
CA LEU A 338 -5.70 -17.48 -12.08
C LEU A 338 -5.56 -17.45 -13.61
N ALA A 339 -6.06 -18.45 -14.34
CA ALA A 339 -5.87 -18.52 -15.82
C ALA A 339 -6.37 -17.25 -16.51
N GLY A 340 -7.42 -16.60 -15.99
CA GLY A 340 -7.96 -15.34 -16.50
C GLY A 340 -7.03 -14.12 -16.37
N ALA A 341 -5.93 -14.20 -15.63
CA ALA A 341 -4.94 -13.13 -15.52
C ALA A 341 -3.98 -13.04 -16.71
N TRP A 342 -3.98 -14.06 -17.59
CA TRP A 342 -3.19 -14.09 -18.82
C TRP A 342 -4.05 -13.79 -20.05
N PRO A 343 -3.46 -13.22 -21.11
CA PRO A 343 -4.06 -13.27 -22.44
C PRO A 343 -4.36 -14.74 -22.82
N PRO A 344 -5.29 -15.00 -23.74
CA PRO A 344 -5.61 -16.36 -24.15
C PRO A 344 -4.36 -17.17 -24.53
N VAL A 345 -4.11 -18.28 -23.82
CA VAL A 345 -3.05 -19.25 -24.10
C VAL A 345 -3.72 -20.54 -24.56
N GLU A 346 -3.31 -21.08 -25.70
CA GLU A 346 -3.91 -22.31 -26.25
C GLU A 346 -3.74 -23.47 -25.28
N GLY A 347 -4.84 -24.08 -24.88
CA GLY A 347 -4.88 -25.22 -23.96
C GLY A 347 -4.80 -24.85 -22.46
N LEU A 348 -4.80 -23.59 -22.09
CA LEU A 348 -4.92 -23.13 -20.71
C LEU A 348 -6.37 -22.72 -20.44
N GLU A 349 -7.12 -23.52 -19.71
CA GLU A 349 -8.47 -23.18 -19.23
C GLU A 349 -8.48 -22.94 -17.72
N SER A 350 -7.58 -23.58 -16.96
CA SER A 350 -7.49 -23.50 -15.52
C SER A 350 -6.04 -23.48 -15.03
N TYR A 351 -5.76 -22.53 -14.14
CA TYR A 351 -4.58 -22.53 -13.28
C TYR A 351 -5.02 -22.13 -11.87
N ARG A 352 -5.13 -23.12 -11.00
CA ARG A 352 -5.57 -22.90 -9.61
C ARG A 352 -4.40 -22.90 -8.67
N ARG A 353 -4.27 -21.80 -7.91
CA ARG A 353 -3.33 -21.67 -6.82
C ARG A 353 -4.07 -21.75 -5.49
N THR A 354 -3.56 -22.58 -4.56
CA THR A 354 -3.99 -22.63 -3.17
C THR A 354 -2.79 -22.38 -2.29
N VAL A 355 -2.92 -21.44 -1.37
CA VAL A 355 -1.89 -21.08 -0.40
C VAL A 355 -2.45 -21.25 1.00
N SER A 356 -1.72 -21.92 1.88
CA SER A 356 -2.11 -22.14 3.28
C SER A 356 -0.94 -21.98 4.22
N VAL A 357 -1.21 -21.41 5.40
CA VAL A 357 -0.25 -21.23 6.49
C VAL A 357 -0.57 -22.24 7.59
N SER A 358 0.45 -22.87 8.13
CA SER A 358 0.36 -23.79 9.27
C SER A 358 1.55 -23.57 10.21
N GLU A 359 1.59 -24.28 11.35
CA GLU A 359 2.74 -24.28 12.25
C GLU A 359 4.03 -24.81 11.61
N GLN A 360 3.92 -25.64 10.55
CA GLN A 360 5.06 -26.20 9.83
C GLN A 360 5.60 -25.27 8.73
N GLY A 361 4.87 -24.22 8.36
CA GLY A 361 5.26 -23.31 7.30
C GLY A 361 4.11 -22.96 6.36
N VAL A 362 4.46 -22.51 5.16
CA VAL A 362 3.51 -22.17 4.09
C VAL A 362 3.55 -23.27 3.02
N THR A 363 2.37 -23.73 2.63
CA THR A 363 2.20 -24.63 1.48
C THR A 363 1.58 -23.87 0.32
N VAL A 364 2.20 -23.96 -0.85
CA VAL A 364 1.66 -23.46 -2.12
C VAL A 364 1.40 -24.65 -3.03
N GLN A 365 0.15 -24.80 -3.46
CA GLN A 365 -0.26 -25.82 -4.41
C GLN A 365 -0.77 -25.14 -5.68
N ASP A 366 -0.12 -25.42 -6.79
CA ASP A 366 -0.55 -24.99 -8.13
C ASP A 366 -0.96 -26.21 -8.95
N VAL A 367 -2.13 -26.13 -9.58
CA VAL A 367 -2.70 -27.18 -10.43
C VAL A 367 -3.21 -26.54 -11.71
N THR A 368 -2.87 -27.14 -12.87
CA THR A 368 -3.29 -26.65 -14.18
C THR A 368 -3.67 -27.79 -15.13
N ASP A 369 -4.54 -27.48 -16.05
CA ASP A 369 -4.89 -28.35 -17.19
C ASP A 369 -4.00 -28.09 -18.42
N TRP A 370 -3.15 -27.07 -18.39
CA TRP A 370 -2.27 -26.73 -19.50
C TRP A 370 -1.31 -27.88 -19.82
N PRO A 371 -1.22 -28.31 -21.12
CA PRO A 371 -0.45 -29.51 -21.48
C PRO A 371 1.06 -29.28 -21.53
N GLY A 372 1.52 -28.01 -21.57
CA GLY A 372 2.92 -27.65 -21.65
C GLY A 372 3.67 -27.76 -20.35
N GLN A 373 4.90 -27.28 -20.32
CA GLN A 373 5.74 -27.17 -19.13
C GLN A 373 5.57 -25.79 -18.53
N VAL A 374 5.05 -25.67 -17.31
CA VAL A 374 4.93 -24.42 -16.57
C VAL A 374 6.30 -23.95 -16.11
N GLU A 375 6.58 -22.66 -16.29
CA GLU A 375 7.73 -21.96 -15.72
C GLU A 375 7.26 -21.10 -14.55
N LEU A 376 7.47 -21.53 -13.31
CA LEU A 376 7.13 -20.77 -12.11
C LEU A 376 8.34 -19.98 -11.63
N THR A 377 8.24 -18.67 -11.63
CA THR A 377 9.26 -17.78 -11.04
C THR A 377 9.02 -17.59 -9.54
N LEU A 378 10.10 -17.62 -8.77
CA LEU A 378 10.12 -17.16 -7.38
C LEU A 378 11.31 -16.20 -7.19
N MET A 379 11.08 -15.08 -6.50
CA MET A 379 12.09 -14.06 -6.24
C MET A 379 12.52 -14.10 -4.78
N THR A 380 13.83 -14.08 -4.52
CA THR A 380 14.38 -14.08 -3.15
C THR A 380 15.62 -13.20 -3.04
N GLN A 381 15.88 -12.69 -1.83
CA GLN A 381 17.06 -11.86 -1.56
C GLN A 381 18.33 -12.66 -1.26
N VAL A 382 18.22 -13.92 -0.91
CA VAL A 382 19.36 -14.78 -0.56
C VAL A 382 19.62 -15.81 -1.62
N ARG A 383 20.88 -16.19 -1.79
CA ARG A 383 21.28 -17.17 -2.78
C ARG A 383 20.73 -18.56 -2.42
N PRO A 384 19.85 -19.13 -3.26
CA PRO A 384 19.37 -20.49 -3.06
C PRO A 384 20.48 -21.51 -3.33
N VAL A 385 20.58 -22.51 -2.47
CA VAL A 385 21.53 -23.62 -2.62
C VAL A 385 20.74 -24.91 -2.85
N PRO A 386 21.02 -25.69 -3.92
CA PRO A 386 20.36 -26.97 -4.16
C PRO A 386 20.50 -27.91 -2.96
N ALA A 387 19.39 -28.56 -2.58
CA ALA A 387 19.28 -29.58 -1.57
C ALA A 387 18.61 -30.83 -2.16
N LYS A 388 18.58 -31.94 -1.41
CA LYS A 388 18.03 -33.21 -1.89
C LYS A 388 16.55 -33.12 -2.29
N ASP A 389 15.80 -32.28 -1.59
CA ASP A 389 14.34 -32.15 -1.68
C ASP A 389 13.89 -30.69 -1.88
N GLY A 390 14.67 -29.91 -2.62
CA GLY A 390 14.37 -28.51 -2.91
C GLY A 390 15.59 -27.60 -2.89
N LEU A 391 15.39 -26.37 -2.39
CA LEU A 391 16.38 -25.31 -2.28
C LEU A 391 16.52 -24.83 -0.83
N HIS A 392 17.73 -24.67 -0.37
CA HIS A 392 18.02 -24.10 0.94
C HIS A 392 18.32 -22.60 0.86
N LEU A 393 17.73 -21.78 1.72
CA LEU A 393 17.81 -20.32 1.76
C LEU A 393 18.53 -19.84 3.03
N GLU A 394 19.72 -20.34 3.30
CA GLU A 394 20.52 -19.98 4.49
C GLU A 394 19.69 -19.94 5.80
N LYS A 395 19.59 -18.73 6.40
CA LYS A 395 18.84 -18.52 7.65
C LYS A 395 17.32 -18.41 7.45
N LEU A 396 16.85 -18.31 6.22
CA LEU A 396 15.43 -18.12 5.91
C LEU A 396 14.67 -19.45 5.82
N GLY A 397 15.38 -20.57 5.69
CA GLY A 397 14.75 -21.88 5.66
C GLY A 397 14.87 -22.58 4.33
N ARG A 398 13.80 -23.20 3.86
CA ARG A 398 13.81 -24.09 2.70
C ARG A 398 12.58 -23.90 1.82
N ILE A 399 12.77 -24.03 0.52
CA ILE A 399 11.70 -24.24 -0.46
C ILE A 399 11.75 -25.72 -0.86
N GLY A 400 10.88 -26.52 -0.26
CA GLY A 400 10.76 -27.95 -0.53
C GLY A 400 9.86 -28.21 -1.72
N PHE A 401 10.25 -29.15 -2.58
CA PHE A 401 9.47 -29.68 -3.70
C PHE A 401 9.98 -31.08 -4.08
N ASP A 402 9.20 -31.83 -4.85
CA ASP A 402 9.58 -33.14 -5.37
C ASP A 402 10.58 -33.00 -6.55
N PRO A 403 11.85 -33.36 -6.38
CA PRO A 403 12.87 -33.21 -7.43
C PRO A 403 12.69 -34.19 -8.61
N ASP A 404 11.84 -35.22 -8.47
CA ASP A 404 11.54 -36.12 -9.58
C ASP A 404 10.53 -35.50 -10.56
N THR A 405 9.80 -34.48 -10.15
CA THR A 405 8.75 -33.82 -10.93
C THR A 405 9.00 -32.34 -11.20
N VAL A 406 9.95 -31.73 -10.48
CA VAL A 406 10.28 -30.29 -10.56
C VAL A 406 11.77 -30.10 -10.84
N GLU A 407 12.07 -29.44 -11.95
CA GLU A 407 13.42 -28.96 -12.25
C GLU A 407 13.57 -27.51 -11.77
N ALA A 408 14.67 -27.19 -11.07
CA ALA A 408 14.95 -25.87 -10.54
C ALA A 408 16.21 -25.26 -11.15
N ALA A 409 16.11 -24.01 -11.58
CA ALA A 409 17.24 -23.18 -11.98
C ALA A 409 17.30 -21.93 -11.11
N VAL A 410 18.51 -21.43 -10.86
CA VAL A 410 18.76 -20.21 -10.05
C VAL A 410 19.58 -19.25 -10.87
N GLN A 411 19.12 -18.02 -11.00
CA GLN A 411 19.78 -16.94 -11.71
C GLN A 411 20.02 -15.77 -10.77
N PRO A 412 21.27 -15.29 -10.62
CA PRO A 412 21.54 -14.01 -9.98
C PRO A 412 21.03 -12.86 -10.84
N VAL A 413 20.44 -11.86 -10.19
CA VAL A 413 19.90 -10.66 -10.83
C VAL A 413 20.56 -9.44 -10.19
N PRO A 414 21.38 -8.67 -10.93
CA PRO A 414 22.02 -7.49 -10.39
C PRO A 414 21.00 -6.38 -10.15
N VAL A 415 21.06 -5.78 -8.96
CA VAL A 415 20.22 -4.63 -8.58
C VAL A 415 21.06 -3.36 -8.74
N THR A 416 20.82 -2.63 -9.81
CA THR A 416 21.57 -1.42 -10.16
C THR A 416 20.80 -0.13 -9.94
N ASP A 417 19.47 -0.19 -9.92
CA ASP A 417 18.61 0.98 -9.72
C ASP A 417 18.72 1.52 -8.29
N PRO A 418 18.92 2.84 -8.09
CA PRO A 418 19.12 3.44 -6.76
C PRO A 418 17.92 3.25 -5.83
N ARG A 419 16.68 3.26 -6.35
CA ARG A 419 15.47 3.07 -5.53
C ARG A 419 15.39 1.63 -5.05
N LEU A 420 15.62 0.65 -5.90
CA LEU A 420 15.67 -0.76 -5.51
C LEU A 420 16.80 -1.03 -4.50
N ARG A 421 17.93 -0.34 -4.62
CA ARG A 421 19.07 -0.44 -3.70
C ARG A 421 18.78 0.06 -2.29
N THR A 422 17.69 0.77 -2.07
CA THR A 422 17.26 1.12 -0.71
C THR A 422 16.73 -0.09 0.07
N ALA A 423 16.20 -1.08 -0.63
CA ALA A 423 15.60 -2.28 -0.05
C ALA A 423 16.45 -3.55 -0.23
N TRP A 424 17.15 -3.67 -1.37
CA TRP A 424 17.85 -4.87 -1.77
C TRP A 424 19.36 -4.68 -1.81
N SER A 425 20.11 -5.77 -1.61
CA SER A 425 21.57 -5.81 -1.82
C SER A 425 21.93 -5.67 -3.31
N GLU A 426 23.23 -5.78 -3.66
CA GLU A 426 23.70 -5.65 -5.05
C GLU A 426 23.15 -6.73 -5.98
N GLU A 427 22.66 -7.80 -5.41
CA GLU A 427 22.17 -8.96 -6.12
C GLU A 427 20.96 -9.54 -5.37
N ILE A 428 19.96 -9.97 -6.14
CA ILE A 428 18.84 -10.81 -5.72
C ILE A 428 18.81 -12.04 -6.63
N TYR A 429 17.94 -12.99 -6.33
CA TYR A 429 17.93 -14.26 -7.06
C TYR A 429 16.54 -14.55 -7.61
N ARG A 430 16.49 -14.91 -8.89
CA ARG A 430 15.35 -15.52 -9.56
C ARG A 430 15.51 -17.03 -9.53
N ILE A 431 14.56 -17.71 -8.94
CA ILE A 431 14.40 -19.15 -9.01
C ILE A 431 13.37 -19.42 -10.10
N THR A 432 13.67 -20.33 -11.01
CA THR A 432 12.72 -20.83 -12.01
C THR A 432 12.47 -22.30 -11.75
N LEU A 433 11.21 -22.67 -11.50
CA LEU A 433 10.77 -24.04 -11.32
C LEU A 433 9.99 -24.47 -12.53
N HIS A 434 10.40 -25.59 -13.13
CA HIS A 434 9.71 -26.19 -14.27
C HIS A 434 8.97 -27.46 -13.83
N PHE A 435 7.68 -27.52 -14.10
CA PHE A 435 6.83 -28.64 -13.75
C PHE A 435 5.70 -28.84 -14.78
N ARG A 436 4.94 -29.94 -14.66
CA ARG A 436 3.74 -30.23 -15.46
C ARG A 436 2.55 -30.50 -14.55
N HIS A 437 1.39 -30.01 -14.93
CA HIS A 437 0.09 -30.23 -14.30
C HIS A 437 -0.04 -29.79 -12.85
N ALA A 438 0.92 -30.08 -11.96
CA ALA A 438 0.84 -29.69 -10.56
C ALA A 438 2.21 -29.55 -9.92
N VAL A 439 2.30 -28.65 -8.94
CA VAL A 439 3.43 -28.54 -8.02
C VAL A 439 2.92 -28.25 -6.61
N GLU A 440 3.57 -28.84 -5.61
CA GLU A 440 3.42 -28.47 -4.21
C GLU A 440 4.77 -27.95 -3.70
N LEU A 441 4.76 -26.71 -3.22
CA LEU A 441 5.90 -26.09 -2.57
C LEU A 441 5.65 -26.00 -1.06
N ARG A 442 6.67 -26.35 -0.27
CA ARG A 442 6.69 -26.18 1.19
C ARG A 442 7.77 -25.20 1.58
N LEU A 443 7.36 -24.10 2.16
CA LEU A 443 8.21 -23.02 2.60
C LEU A 443 8.34 -23.08 4.13
N GLU A 444 9.46 -23.62 4.61
CA GLU A 444 9.70 -23.96 6.01
C GLU A 444 10.77 -23.10 6.68
#